data_6d7422d37b90eafaac56284922ec3edc
#
_entry.id   6d7422d37b90eafaac56284922ec3edc
#
_cell.length_a   1.000
_cell.length_b   1.000
_cell.length_c   1.000
_cell.angle_alpha   90.00
_cell.angle_beta   90.00
_cell.angle_gamma   90.00
#
_symmetry.space_group_name_H-M   'P 1'
#
loop_
_entity.id
_entity.type
_entity.pdbx_description
1 polymer ?
#
loop_
_entity_poly.entity_id
_entity_poly.type
_entity_poly.pdbx_seq_one_letter_code
_entity_poly.pdbx_strand_id
1 'polypeptide(L)'
;KGSGGEVQVFFSSTNPGYTRGQHWHRHKVERFLVLSGSGVIRLRRLFSDEVVEFAVSGDRPAIVDMPTYWAHSITNTGPDPLITLFFADELYDPEQPDTIPEEV
;
A
#
# COMPACT_ATOMS: atom_id res chain seq x y z
N LYS A 1 -2.08 -2.66 26.35
CA LYS A 1 -3.02 -2.26 25.55
C LYS A 1 -3.93 -3.36 25.22
N GLY A 2 -4.58 -3.39 25.72
CA GLY A 2 -5.29 -4.32 25.60
C GLY A 2 -5.49 -4.97 24.45
N SER A 3 -6.17 -4.89 23.92
CA SER A 3 -6.66 -5.70 22.97
C SER A 3 -5.94 -5.80 21.75
N GLY A 4 -5.01 -5.09 21.56
CA GLY A 4 -4.34 -5.19 20.32
C GLY A 4 -5.16 -4.93 19.11
N GLY A 5 -6.22 -4.36 19.24
CA GLY A 5 -7.08 -4.13 18.11
C GLY A 5 -6.91 -2.81 17.44
N GLU A 6 -5.82 -2.11 17.68
CA GLU A 6 -5.67 -0.79 17.11
C GLU A 6 -5.25 -0.83 15.67
N VAL A 7 -5.85 0.06 14.88
CA VAL A 7 -5.60 0.17 13.46
C VAL A 7 -5.36 1.63 13.14
N GLN A 8 -4.33 1.92 12.36
CA GLN A 8 -4.13 3.24 11.81
C GLN A 8 -4.73 3.33 10.42
N VAL A 9 -5.37 4.46 10.15
CA VAL A 9 -6.03 4.69 8.87
C VAL A 9 -5.47 5.97 8.26
N PHE A 10 -5.09 5.92 6.99
CA PHE A 10 -4.51 7.04 6.30
C PHE A 10 -5.22 7.30 4.99
N PHE A 11 -5.29 8.57 4.62
CA PHE A 11 -5.63 8.97 3.27
C PHE A 11 -4.37 9.32 2.50
N SER A 12 -4.39 9.07 1.21
CA SER A 12 -3.29 9.45 0.34
C SER A 12 -3.85 9.93 -0.99
N SER A 13 -3.23 10.95 -1.54
CA SER A 13 -3.55 11.44 -2.87
C SER A 13 -2.28 11.37 -3.71
N THR A 14 -2.36 10.71 -4.85
CA THR A 14 -1.22 10.55 -5.75
C THR A 14 -1.57 11.20 -7.08
N ASN A 15 -0.73 12.13 -7.52
CA ASN A 15 -0.96 12.82 -8.78
C ASN A 15 -0.74 11.88 -9.96
N PRO A 16 -1.35 12.18 -11.13
CA PRO A 16 -1.16 11.33 -12.30
C PRO A 16 0.30 11.13 -12.65
N GLY A 17 0.66 9.90 -12.94
CA GLY A 17 2.02 9.53 -13.32
C GLY A 17 2.97 9.25 -12.17
N TYR A 18 2.56 9.53 -10.95
CA TYR A 18 3.42 9.31 -9.78
C TYR A 18 3.18 7.95 -9.15
N THR A 19 4.21 7.47 -8.47
CA THR A 19 4.21 6.20 -7.75
C THR A 19 4.50 6.47 -6.29
N ARG A 20 3.75 5.81 -5.41
CA ARG A 20 3.97 5.84 -3.97
C ARG A 20 4.32 4.45 -3.50
N GLY A 21 4.91 4.36 -2.29
CA GLY A 21 5.32 3.09 -1.72
C GLY A 21 6.76 2.82 -2.04
N GLN A 22 7.05 1.72 -2.75
CA GLN A 22 8.42 1.28 -3.01
C GLN A 22 9.08 0.91 -1.69
N HIS A 23 8.38 0.08 -0.89
CA HIS A 23 8.89 -0.35 0.40
C HIS A 23 8.21 -1.65 0.82
N TRP A 24 8.71 -2.25 1.90
CA TRP A 24 8.14 -3.45 2.48
C TRP A 24 8.17 -3.36 4.00
N HIS A 25 7.44 -4.27 4.63
CA HIS A 25 7.31 -4.29 6.09
C HIS A 25 7.59 -5.68 6.62
N ARG A 26 8.17 -5.75 7.82
CA ARG A 26 8.45 -7.02 8.48
C ARG A 26 7.28 -7.50 9.31
N HIS A 27 6.55 -6.58 9.92
CA HIS A 27 5.58 -6.94 10.95
C HIS A 27 4.18 -6.52 10.61
N LYS A 28 3.98 -5.31 10.10
CA LYS A 28 2.63 -4.83 9.88
C LYS A 28 2.11 -5.26 8.53
N VAL A 29 0.83 -5.52 8.48
CA VAL A 29 0.11 -5.78 7.25
C VAL A 29 -0.70 -4.54 6.93
N GLU A 30 -0.66 -4.11 5.68
CA GLU A 30 -1.45 -2.99 5.21
C GLU A 30 -2.50 -3.47 4.23
N ARG A 31 -3.62 -2.74 4.19
CA ARG A 31 -4.68 -2.99 3.23
C ARG A 31 -5.01 -1.69 2.56
N PHE A 32 -5.18 -1.73 1.26
CA PHE A 32 -5.44 -0.56 0.46
C PHE A 32 -6.82 -0.65 -0.16
N LEU A 33 -7.50 0.50 -0.19
CA LEU A 33 -8.78 0.64 -0.87
C LEU A 33 -8.71 1.91 -1.69
N VAL A 34 -8.92 1.80 -3.00
CA VAL A 34 -8.93 2.98 -3.86
C VAL A 34 -10.33 3.57 -3.82
N LEU A 35 -10.42 4.84 -3.48
CA LEU A 35 -11.68 5.55 -3.37
C LEU A 35 -12.03 6.30 -4.65
N SER A 36 -11.04 6.80 -5.38
CA SER A 36 -11.26 7.60 -6.58
C SER A 36 -10.02 7.52 -7.46
N GLY A 37 -10.23 7.57 -8.76
CA GLY A 37 -9.13 7.47 -9.71
C GLY A 37 -8.84 6.05 -10.10
N SER A 38 -7.74 5.83 -10.81
CA SER A 38 -7.34 4.51 -11.26
C SER A 38 -5.84 4.36 -11.22
N GLY A 39 -5.37 3.14 -10.99
CA GLY A 39 -3.95 2.90 -10.87
C GLY A 39 -3.62 1.43 -10.93
N VAL A 40 -2.34 1.15 -10.66
CA VAL A 40 -1.81 -0.21 -10.62
C VAL A 40 -1.04 -0.39 -9.33
N ILE A 41 -1.36 -1.45 -8.61
CA ILE A 41 -0.59 -1.87 -7.44
C ILE A 41 0.32 -2.99 -7.88
N ARG A 42 1.60 -2.88 -7.55
CA ARG A 42 2.60 -3.90 -7.85
C ARG A 42 3.17 -4.43 -6.55
N LEU A 43 3.31 -5.76 -6.49
CA LEU A 43 3.88 -6.46 -5.35
C LEU A 43 5.00 -7.34 -5.86
N ARG A 44 6.16 -7.30 -5.21
CA ARG A 44 7.25 -8.21 -5.51
C ARG A 44 7.68 -8.93 -4.24
N ARG A 45 7.68 -10.24 -4.27
CA ARG A 45 8.13 -11.02 -3.12
C ARG A 45 9.64 -10.82 -2.95
N LEU A 46 10.08 -10.55 -1.72
CA LEU A 46 11.49 -10.31 -1.46
C LEU A 46 12.32 -11.53 -1.80
N PHE A 47 13.53 -11.27 -2.25
CA PHE A 47 14.50 -12.28 -2.66
C PHE A 47 13.98 -13.15 -3.81
N SER A 48 13.16 -12.55 -4.65
CA SER A 48 12.50 -13.25 -5.75
C SER A 48 12.23 -12.25 -6.85
N ASP A 49 12.04 -12.75 -8.06
CA ASP A 49 11.58 -11.95 -9.20
C ASP A 49 10.07 -12.05 -9.39
N GLU A 50 9.39 -12.71 -8.46
CA GLU A 50 7.95 -12.87 -8.55
C GLU A 50 7.26 -11.53 -8.35
N VAL A 51 6.51 -11.08 -9.36
CA VAL A 51 5.79 -9.82 -9.33
C VAL A 51 4.31 -10.10 -9.62
N VAL A 52 3.45 -9.47 -8.83
CA VAL A 52 2.00 -9.54 -9.03
C VAL A 52 1.51 -8.12 -9.21
N GLU A 53 0.60 -7.91 -10.16
CA GLU A 53 0.03 -6.60 -10.43
C GLU A 53 -1.48 -6.65 -10.39
N PHE A 54 -2.08 -5.60 -9.84
CA PHE A 54 -3.54 -5.46 -9.78
C PHE A 54 -3.92 -4.10 -10.35
N ALA A 55 -4.82 -4.08 -11.30
CA ALA A 55 -5.46 -2.84 -11.72
C ALA A 55 -6.52 -2.49 -10.68
N VAL A 56 -6.53 -1.24 -10.23
CA VAL A 56 -7.44 -0.78 -9.19
C VAL A 56 -8.12 0.50 -9.63
N SER A 57 -9.36 0.72 -9.19
CA SER A 57 -10.06 1.96 -9.48
C SER A 57 -11.17 2.20 -8.46
N GLY A 58 -11.58 3.46 -8.32
CA GLY A 58 -12.69 3.81 -7.46
C GLY A 58 -14.03 3.29 -7.96
N ASP A 59 -14.12 2.97 -9.26
CA ASP A 59 -15.35 2.43 -9.84
C ASP A 59 -15.60 0.99 -9.46
N ARG A 60 -14.56 0.27 -9.05
CA ARG A 60 -14.65 -1.14 -8.68
C ARG A 60 -13.89 -1.35 -7.38
N PRO A 61 -14.45 -0.91 -6.26
CA PRO A 61 -13.72 -0.95 -4.99
C PRO A 61 -13.34 -2.37 -4.62
N ALA A 62 -12.10 -2.53 -4.21
CA ALA A 62 -11.58 -3.80 -3.72
C ALA A 62 -10.52 -3.51 -2.69
N ILE A 63 -10.44 -4.35 -1.69
CA ILE A 63 -9.39 -4.25 -0.68
C ILE A 63 -8.23 -5.11 -1.13
N VAL A 64 -7.04 -4.52 -1.20
CA VAL A 64 -5.83 -5.23 -1.60
C VAL A 64 -4.92 -5.34 -0.39
N ASP A 65 -4.55 -6.56 -0.04
CA ASP A 65 -3.66 -6.81 1.09
C ASP A 65 -2.21 -6.66 0.65
N MET A 66 -1.43 -6.00 1.50
CA MET A 66 0.02 -5.86 1.33
C MET A 66 0.69 -6.71 2.39
N PRO A 67 1.04 -7.96 2.08
CA PRO A 67 1.62 -8.84 3.10
C PRO A 67 3.02 -8.39 3.49
N THR A 68 3.47 -8.83 4.65
CA THR A 68 4.85 -8.64 5.06
C THR A 68 5.79 -9.33 4.08
N TYR A 69 7.01 -8.81 3.96
CA TYR A 69 8.05 -9.36 3.08
C TYR A 69 7.72 -9.29 1.59
N TRP A 70 6.74 -8.47 1.21
CA TRP A 70 6.49 -8.13 -0.18
C TRP A 70 6.69 -6.63 -0.33
N ALA A 71 7.57 -6.24 -1.25
CA ALA A 71 7.69 -4.83 -1.62
C ALA A 71 6.46 -4.44 -2.42
N HIS A 72 5.94 -3.25 -2.17
CA HIS A 72 4.73 -2.81 -2.84
C HIS A 72 4.81 -1.38 -3.29
N SER A 73 4.06 -1.07 -4.32
CA SER A 73 3.92 0.29 -4.83
C SER A 73 2.54 0.46 -5.43
N ILE A 74 2.10 1.71 -5.51
CA ILE A 74 0.88 2.06 -6.22
C ILE A 74 1.19 3.22 -7.16
N THR A 75 0.80 3.08 -8.41
CA THR A 75 1.05 4.07 -9.44
C THR A 75 -0.28 4.60 -9.98
N ASN A 76 -0.38 5.92 -10.08
CA ASN A 76 -1.56 6.53 -10.70
C ASN A 76 -1.40 6.47 -12.20
N THR A 77 -2.26 5.70 -12.86
CA THR A 77 -2.24 5.53 -14.31
C THR A 77 -3.40 6.27 -14.99
N GLY A 78 -4.21 6.99 -14.22
CA GLY A 78 -5.33 7.72 -14.75
C GLY A 78 -5.05 9.21 -14.90
N PRO A 79 -6.03 9.97 -15.37
CA PRO A 79 -5.88 11.40 -15.58
C PRO A 79 -6.17 12.26 -14.35
N ASP A 80 -6.76 11.68 -13.32
CA ASP A 80 -7.19 12.41 -12.12
C ASP A 80 -6.39 11.95 -10.90
N PRO A 81 -6.43 12.68 -9.79
CA PRO A 81 -5.77 12.23 -8.58
C PRO A 81 -6.26 10.85 -8.13
N LEU A 82 -5.36 10.03 -7.69
CA LEU A 82 -5.67 8.70 -7.17
C LEU A 82 -5.79 8.81 -5.66
N ILE A 83 -7.00 8.63 -5.15
CA ILE A 83 -7.29 8.75 -3.73
C ILE A 83 -7.37 7.36 -3.12
N THR A 84 -6.53 7.13 -2.13
CA THR A 84 -6.41 5.82 -1.51
C THR A 84 -6.62 5.94 -0.02
N LEU A 85 -7.32 4.98 0.53
CA LEU A 85 -7.43 4.80 1.97
C LEU A 85 -6.64 3.56 2.31
N PHE A 86 -5.78 3.62 3.31
CA PHE A 86 -5.09 2.42 3.72
C PHE A 86 -5.09 2.26 5.22
N PHE A 87 -5.10 1.00 5.62
CA PHE A 87 -5.19 0.57 7.00
C PHE A 87 -3.91 -0.17 7.34
N ALA A 88 -3.34 0.15 8.50
CA ALA A 88 -2.20 -0.59 9.03
C ALA A 88 -2.61 -1.20 10.36
N ASP A 89 -2.20 -2.43 10.61
CA ASP A 89 -2.61 -3.15 11.80
C ASP A 89 -1.71 -2.89 12.99
N GLU A 90 -0.73 -2.00 12.84
CA GLU A 90 0.13 -1.57 13.96
C GLU A 90 0.28 -0.07 13.91
N LEU A 91 0.40 0.54 15.06
CA LEU A 91 0.70 1.95 15.14
C LEU A 91 2.15 2.19 14.77
N TYR A 92 2.41 3.30 14.11
CA TYR A 92 3.76 3.69 13.76
C TYR A 92 4.55 4.00 15.01
N ASP A 93 5.74 3.43 15.13
CA ASP A 93 6.67 3.71 16.21
C ASP A 93 7.97 4.21 15.58
N PRO A 94 8.31 5.50 15.73
CA PRO A 94 9.51 6.02 15.09
C PRO A 94 10.80 5.42 15.65
N GLU A 95 10.75 4.81 16.82
CA GLU A 95 11.95 4.15 17.37
C GLU A 95 12.13 2.73 16.84
N GLN A 96 11.09 2.18 16.24
CA GLN A 96 11.18 0.84 15.64
C GLN A 96 10.46 0.85 14.29
N PRO A 97 10.98 1.62 13.35
CA PRO A 97 10.31 1.73 12.06
C PRO A 97 10.29 0.38 11.35
N ASP A 98 9.17 0.09 10.73
CA ASP A 98 8.98 -1.17 10.02
C ASP A 98 8.81 -0.95 8.52
N THR A 99 9.11 0.23 8.03
CA THR A 99 9.03 0.56 6.62
C THR A 99 10.43 0.58 6.04
N ILE A 100 10.71 -0.31 5.11
CA ILE A 100 12.05 -0.48 4.56
C ILE A 100 11.98 -0.21 3.06
N PRO A 101 12.76 0.76 2.56
CA PRO A 101 12.72 1.10 1.14
C PRO A 101 13.14 -0.08 0.27
N GLU A 102 12.43 -0.27 -0.81
CA GLU A 102 12.73 -1.34 -1.76
C GLU A 102 11.96 -1.09 -3.05
N GLU A 103 12.66 -1.02 -4.17
CA GLU A 103 12.02 -0.87 -5.46
C GLU A 103 11.24 -2.12 -5.82
N VAL A 104 10.09 -1.93 -6.42
CA VAL A 104 9.25 -3.05 -6.84
C VAL A 104 9.54 -3.50 -8.28
#